data_593009a839cb6ab7591d35a4d8dcda5b
#
_entry.id   593009a839cb6ab7591d35a4d8dcda5b
#
_cell.length_a   1.000
_cell.length_b   1.000
_cell.length_c   1.000
_cell.angle_alpha   90.00
_cell.angle_beta   90.00
_cell.angle_gamma   90.00
#
_symmetry.space_group_name_H-M   'P 1'
#
loop_
_entity.id
_entity.type
_entity.pdbx_description
1 polymer ?
#
loop_
_entity_poly.entity_id
_entity_poly.type
_entity_poly.pdbx_seq_one_letter_code
_entity_poly.pdbx_strand_id
1 'polypeptide(L)'
;MSTKNIICFGFGQVAKNFIKNLIDQGASFKLTATSREESKTKEFENINYESFQLTEKGFDKNFLLRFEEADHILLSIAPINGTDIVIKNLKDYFKSSKFKWITYLSATSVYGNHNGEWVDENSETKPTSPNGIERLKVEKEWMELARKFDL
;
A
#
# COMPACT_ATOMS: atom_id res chain seq x y z
N MET A 1 -1.31 -24.87 6.32
CA MET A 1 -1.76 -23.54 5.82
C MET A 1 -0.74 -23.06 4.80
N SER A 2 -1.17 -22.51 3.66
CA SER A 2 -0.22 -21.95 2.69
C SER A 2 0.41 -20.66 3.24
N THR A 3 1.71 -20.51 3.07
CA THR A 3 2.43 -19.27 3.44
C THR A 3 1.93 -18.11 2.58
N LYS A 4 1.55 -17.00 3.22
CA LYS A 4 1.10 -15.77 2.53
C LYS A 4 2.32 -14.96 2.10
N ASN A 5 2.34 -14.45 0.88
CA ASN A 5 3.36 -13.52 0.41
C ASN A 5 2.81 -12.09 0.50
N ILE A 6 3.31 -11.33 1.45
CA ILE A 6 2.81 -9.99 1.77
C ILE A 6 3.80 -8.93 1.30
N ILE A 7 3.32 -7.96 0.55
CA ILE A 7 4.08 -6.75 0.23
C ILE A 7 3.49 -5.55 0.98
N CYS A 8 4.34 -4.85 1.72
CA CYS A 8 4.03 -3.54 2.29
C CYS A 8 4.72 -2.45 1.48
N PHE A 9 3.97 -1.71 0.68
CA PHE A 9 4.45 -0.49 0.05
C PHE A 9 4.55 0.61 1.11
N GLY A 10 5.77 0.90 1.55
CA GLY A 10 6.06 1.62 2.77
C GLY A 10 6.00 0.73 4.02
N PHE A 11 6.95 0.92 4.93
CA PHE A 11 7.01 0.14 6.17
C PHE A 11 7.07 1.09 7.38
N GLY A 12 6.05 1.95 7.45
CA GLY A 12 5.83 2.89 8.55
C GLY A 12 5.03 2.27 9.71
N GLN A 13 4.55 3.10 10.62
CA GLN A 13 3.90 2.67 11.87
C GLN A 13 2.71 1.72 11.64
N VAL A 14 1.82 2.03 10.69
CA VAL A 14 0.64 1.19 10.43
C VAL A 14 1.04 -0.17 9.87
N ALA A 15 1.94 -0.21 8.88
CA ALA A 15 2.44 -1.46 8.33
C ALA A 15 3.15 -2.32 9.38
N LYS A 16 3.96 -1.71 10.24
CA LYS A 16 4.63 -2.40 11.35
C LYS A 16 3.63 -3.00 12.34
N ASN A 17 2.61 -2.24 12.74
CA ASN A 17 1.58 -2.74 13.64
C ASN A 17 0.78 -3.89 13.00
N PHE A 18 0.45 -3.78 11.71
CA PHE A 18 -0.22 -4.86 10.97
C PHE A 18 0.63 -6.15 10.97
N ILE A 19 1.91 -6.05 10.62
CA ILE A 19 2.81 -7.21 10.60
C ILE A 19 3.01 -7.78 12.01
N LYS A 20 3.17 -6.92 13.03
CA LYS A 20 3.26 -7.37 14.41
C LYS A 20 2.03 -8.17 14.84
N ASN A 21 0.83 -7.69 14.52
CA ASN A 21 -0.40 -8.44 14.80
C ASN A 21 -0.42 -9.82 14.14
N LEU A 22 0.07 -9.95 12.90
CA LEU A 22 0.16 -11.25 12.23
C LEU A 22 1.15 -12.19 12.94
N ILE A 23 2.28 -11.66 13.41
CA ILE A 23 3.27 -12.43 14.19
C ILE A 23 2.63 -12.91 15.50
N ASP A 24 1.98 -12.02 16.24
CA ASP A 24 1.34 -12.33 17.52
C ASP A 24 0.22 -13.37 17.38
N GLN A 25 -0.43 -13.45 16.22
CA GLN A 25 -1.43 -14.46 15.87
C GLN A 25 -0.83 -15.77 15.35
N GLY A 26 0.50 -15.89 15.25
CA GLY A 26 1.18 -17.07 14.72
C GLY A 26 0.93 -17.31 13.22
N ALA A 27 0.64 -16.28 12.44
CA ALA A 27 0.40 -16.40 11.01
C ALA A 27 1.68 -16.76 10.25
N SER A 28 1.58 -17.67 9.27
CA SER A 28 2.70 -18.01 8.38
C SER A 28 2.70 -17.06 7.17
N PHE A 29 3.75 -16.26 7.01
CA PHE A 29 3.90 -15.34 5.88
C PHE A 29 5.36 -15.06 5.56
N LYS A 30 5.60 -14.57 4.34
CA LYS A 30 6.85 -13.98 3.88
C LYS A 30 6.60 -12.49 3.64
N LEU A 31 7.43 -11.64 4.26
CA LEU A 31 7.31 -10.19 4.14
C LEU A 31 8.31 -9.64 3.13
N THR A 32 7.81 -8.79 2.25
CA THR A 32 8.60 -7.86 1.43
C THR A 32 8.11 -6.43 1.69
N ALA A 33 8.99 -5.48 1.77
CA ALA A 33 8.61 -4.07 1.94
C ALA A 33 9.32 -3.18 0.93
N THR A 34 8.85 -1.95 0.79
CA THR A 34 9.54 -0.91 0.01
C THR A 34 9.88 0.29 0.89
N SER A 35 10.97 0.97 0.54
CA SER A 35 11.41 2.19 1.21
C SER A 35 12.12 3.12 0.21
N ARG A 36 12.46 4.34 0.65
CA ARG A 36 13.30 5.27 -0.13
C ARG A 36 14.79 4.93 -0.08
N GLU A 37 15.20 4.11 0.89
CA GLU A 37 16.58 3.68 1.04
C GLU A 37 16.97 2.63 -0.01
N GLU A 38 18.27 2.42 -0.20
CA GLU A 38 18.80 1.33 -1.02
C GLU A 38 18.26 -0.03 -0.55
N SER A 39 18.10 -0.94 -1.54
CA SER A 39 17.59 -2.28 -1.28
C SER A 39 18.54 -3.07 -0.35
N LYS A 40 17.96 -3.67 0.67
CA LYS A 40 18.71 -4.49 1.65
C LYS A 40 17.79 -5.42 2.43
N THR A 41 18.34 -6.46 3.02
CA THR A 41 17.66 -7.24 4.05
C THR A 41 17.60 -6.44 5.34
N LYS A 42 16.45 -6.45 5.98
CA LYS A 42 16.18 -5.82 7.28
C LYS A 42 15.55 -6.82 8.23
N GLU A 43 15.50 -6.48 9.50
CA GLU A 43 14.84 -7.25 10.55
C GLU A 43 13.76 -6.43 11.22
N PHE A 44 12.66 -7.09 11.58
CA PHE A 44 11.57 -6.55 12.39
C PHE A 44 10.93 -7.66 13.21
N GLU A 45 10.84 -7.48 14.53
CA GLU A 45 10.26 -8.48 15.47
C GLU A 45 10.81 -9.91 15.23
N ASN A 46 12.12 -10.04 15.12
CA ASN A 46 12.87 -11.28 14.87
C ASN A 46 12.57 -11.98 13.54
N ILE A 47 11.92 -11.31 12.58
CA ILE A 47 11.79 -11.81 11.22
C ILE A 47 12.65 -11.00 10.25
N ASN A 48 13.36 -11.70 9.37
CA ASN A 48 14.09 -11.08 8.28
C ASN A 48 13.15 -10.83 7.09
N TYR A 49 13.28 -9.66 6.45
CA TYR A 49 12.53 -9.30 5.27
C TYR A 49 13.39 -8.51 4.27
N GLU A 50 13.03 -8.59 3.00
CA GLU A 50 13.65 -7.78 1.96
C GLU A 50 12.96 -6.43 1.85
N SER A 51 13.75 -5.35 1.91
CA SER A 51 13.28 -3.97 1.69
C SER A 51 13.87 -3.46 0.39
N PHE A 52 13.03 -3.22 -0.62
CA PHE A 52 13.45 -2.74 -1.93
C PHE A 52 13.29 -1.23 -2.06
N GLN A 53 14.20 -0.61 -2.81
CA GLN A 53 14.09 0.80 -3.09
C GLN A 53 12.90 1.08 -4.02
N LEU A 54 12.06 2.06 -3.62
CA LEU A 54 10.99 2.64 -4.43
C LEU A 54 10.94 4.15 -4.18
N THR A 55 11.11 4.92 -5.24
CA THR A 55 11.16 6.38 -5.21
C THR A 55 10.35 6.98 -6.36
N GLU A 56 10.21 8.29 -6.41
CA GLU A 56 9.60 8.99 -7.55
C GLU A 56 10.40 8.80 -8.85
N LYS A 57 11.70 8.47 -8.76
CA LYS A 57 12.62 8.28 -9.89
C LYS A 57 12.61 6.86 -10.45
N GLY A 58 12.04 5.90 -9.71
CA GLY A 58 12.00 4.50 -10.09
C GLY A 58 12.11 3.55 -8.92
N PHE A 59 12.34 2.29 -9.21
CA PHE A 59 12.42 1.21 -8.23
C PHE A 59 13.50 0.18 -8.62
N ASP A 60 13.96 -0.59 -7.64
CA ASP A 60 14.85 -1.73 -7.86
C ASP A 60 14.11 -2.83 -8.63
N LYS A 61 14.61 -3.19 -9.81
CA LYS A 61 13.97 -4.17 -10.70
C LYS A 61 13.90 -5.58 -10.12
N ASN A 62 14.78 -5.94 -9.19
CA ASN A 62 14.71 -7.22 -8.49
C ASN A 62 13.43 -7.37 -7.65
N PHE A 63 12.80 -6.26 -7.31
CA PHE A 63 11.48 -6.25 -6.64
C PHE A 63 10.40 -6.99 -7.44
N LEU A 64 10.47 -6.98 -8.78
CA LEU A 64 9.46 -7.60 -9.63
C LEU A 64 9.28 -9.10 -9.36
N LEU A 65 10.35 -9.81 -8.99
CA LEU A 65 10.26 -11.23 -8.62
C LEU A 65 9.36 -11.41 -7.38
N ARG A 66 9.48 -10.54 -6.40
CA ARG A 66 8.65 -10.58 -5.18
C ARG A 66 7.23 -10.11 -5.46
N PHE A 67 7.07 -9.15 -6.37
CA PHE A 67 5.77 -8.68 -6.82
C PHE A 67 4.97 -9.78 -7.54
N GLU A 68 5.64 -10.59 -8.35
CA GLU A 68 5.02 -11.74 -9.03
C GLU A 68 4.60 -12.85 -8.05
N GLU A 69 5.31 -13.03 -6.95
CA GLU A 69 4.99 -14.02 -5.91
C GLU A 69 3.89 -13.53 -4.94
N ALA A 70 3.63 -12.23 -4.88
CA ALA A 70 2.73 -11.63 -3.89
C ALA A 70 1.27 -12.04 -4.10
N ASP A 71 0.58 -12.26 -2.99
CA ASP A 71 -0.86 -12.49 -2.94
C ASP A 71 -1.61 -11.49 -2.02
N HIS A 72 -0.87 -10.73 -1.20
CA HIS A 72 -1.42 -9.71 -0.29
C HIS A 72 -0.62 -8.42 -0.40
N ILE A 73 -1.29 -7.30 -0.56
CA ILE A 73 -0.66 -5.98 -0.71
C ILE A 73 -1.25 -4.96 0.26
N LEU A 74 -0.39 -4.30 1.01
CA LEU A 74 -0.72 -3.13 1.83
C LEU A 74 -0.04 -1.88 1.24
N LEU A 75 -0.84 -0.91 0.83
CA LEU A 75 -0.39 0.37 0.28
C LEU A 75 -0.47 1.44 1.38
N SER A 76 0.65 1.80 1.98
CA SER A 76 0.73 2.76 3.09
C SER A 76 1.54 4.02 2.77
N ILE A 77 1.97 4.19 1.52
CA ILE A 77 2.68 5.38 1.07
C ILE A 77 1.66 6.49 0.79
N ALA A 78 1.88 7.68 1.35
CA ALA A 78 1.08 8.84 1.01
C ALA A 78 1.43 9.35 -0.40
N PRO A 79 0.47 9.96 -1.14
CA PRO A 79 0.76 10.67 -2.38
C PRO A 79 1.86 11.72 -2.16
N ILE A 80 2.67 11.93 -3.18
CA ILE A 80 3.71 12.95 -3.23
C ILE A 80 3.38 13.87 -4.41
N ASN A 81 3.09 15.14 -4.13
CA ASN A 81 2.68 16.12 -5.14
C ASN A 81 1.53 15.58 -6.02
N GLY A 82 0.49 15.01 -5.40
CA GLY A 82 -0.67 14.45 -6.08
C GLY A 82 -0.41 13.20 -6.91
N THR A 83 0.71 12.53 -6.72
CA THR A 83 1.10 11.31 -7.43
C THR A 83 1.32 10.15 -6.48
N ASP A 84 0.69 9.01 -6.75
CA ASP A 84 1.01 7.75 -6.11
C ASP A 84 2.21 7.10 -6.81
N ILE A 85 3.32 6.92 -6.08
CA ILE A 85 4.55 6.37 -6.67
C ILE A 85 4.46 4.89 -7.00
N VAL A 86 3.53 4.15 -6.41
CA VAL A 86 3.27 2.74 -6.74
C VAL A 86 2.55 2.67 -8.09
N ILE A 87 1.47 3.43 -8.27
CA ILE A 87 0.76 3.52 -9.56
C ILE A 87 1.73 3.98 -10.65
N LYS A 88 2.47 5.06 -10.39
CA LYS A 88 3.42 5.63 -11.36
C LYS A 88 4.43 4.61 -11.88
N ASN A 89 5.00 3.80 -10.99
CA ASN A 89 6.08 2.88 -11.32
C ASN A 89 5.61 1.48 -11.70
N LEU A 90 4.46 1.02 -11.18
CA LEU A 90 4.11 -0.40 -11.20
C LEU A 90 2.74 -0.71 -11.82
N LYS A 91 1.95 0.29 -12.25
CA LYS A 91 0.59 0.06 -12.78
C LYS A 91 0.52 -1.00 -13.88
N ASP A 92 1.55 -1.08 -14.74
CA ASP A 92 1.59 -2.01 -15.86
C ASP A 92 1.90 -3.46 -15.44
N TYR A 93 2.31 -3.65 -14.19
CA TYR A 93 2.58 -4.97 -13.61
C TYR A 93 1.37 -5.54 -12.84
N PHE A 94 0.33 -4.73 -12.56
CA PHE A 94 -0.94 -5.20 -12.01
C PHE A 94 -1.79 -5.82 -13.13
N LYS A 95 -1.39 -6.98 -13.65
CA LYS A 95 -2.03 -7.57 -14.85
C LYS A 95 -2.95 -8.76 -14.56
N SER A 96 -3.09 -9.18 -13.32
CA SER A 96 -3.87 -10.38 -13.05
C SER A 96 -4.54 -10.35 -11.69
N SER A 97 -5.70 -10.98 -11.62
CA SER A 97 -6.50 -11.26 -10.42
C SER A 97 -5.83 -12.23 -9.42
N LYS A 98 -4.50 -12.38 -9.43
CA LYS A 98 -3.78 -13.27 -8.50
C LYS A 98 -3.77 -12.76 -7.05
N PHE A 99 -3.97 -11.46 -6.86
CA PHE A 99 -3.97 -10.87 -5.54
C PHE A 99 -5.26 -11.25 -4.80
N LYS A 100 -5.10 -11.81 -3.61
CA LYS A 100 -6.22 -12.16 -2.74
C LYS A 100 -6.71 -10.99 -1.91
N TRP A 101 -5.83 -10.00 -1.74
CA TRP A 101 -6.12 -8.85 -0.92
C TRP A 101 -5.21 -7.67 -1.28
N ILE A 102 -5.82 -6.52 -1.56
CA ILE A 102 -5.12 -5.25 -1.76
C ILE A 102 -5.83 -4.21 -0.91
N THR A 103 -5.10 -3.53 -0.04
CA THR A 103 -5.63 -2.42 0.75
C THR A 103 -4.80 -1.16 0.56
N TYR A 104 -5.47 -0.09 0.17
CA TYR A 104 -4.93 1.26 0.15
C TYR A 104 -5.36 2.02 1.42
N LEU A 105 -4.37 2.53 2.16
CA LEU A 105 -4.63 3.33 3.35
C LEU A 105 -4.88 4.78 2.95
N SER A 106 -6.12 5.18 2.96
CA SER A 106 -6.51 6.57 2.73
C SER A 106 -6.40 7.43 4.01
N ALA A 107 -7.08 8.53 4.07
CA ALA A 107 -7.10 9.42 5.21
C ALA A 107 -8.48 10.05 5.40
N THR A 108 -8.87 10.33 6.63
CA THR A 108 -10.15 10.98 6.96
C THR A 108 -10.29 12.38 6.34
N SER A 109 -9.18 13.01 5.96
CA SER A 109 -9.19 14.30 5.27
C SER A 109 -9.93 14.32 3.93
N VAL A 110 -10.23 13.14 3.34
CA VAL A 110 -11.04 13.03 2.12
C VAL A 110 -12.49 13.45 2.32
N TYR A 111 -13.00 13.34 3.54
CA TYR A 111 -14.38 13.77 3.87
C TYR A 111 -14.52 15.30 3.99
N GLY A 112 -13.46 16.02 4.37
CA GLY A 112 -13.52 17.46 4.62
C GLY A 112 -14.29 17.81 5.88
N ASN A 113 -14.97 18.97 5.88
CA ASN A 113 -15.71 19.44 7.04
C ASN A 113 -17.17 18.99 7.00
N HIS A 114 -17.58 18.19 7.97
CA HIS A 114 -18.94 17.75 8.22
C HIS A 114 -19.53 18.36 9.52
N ASN A 115 -18.99 19.50 9.99
CA ASN A 115 -19.45 20.22 11.17
C ASN A 115 -19.49 19.38 12.47
N GLY A 116 -18.57 18.39 12.58
CA GLY A 116 -18.49 17.49 13.71
C GLY A 116 -19.44 16.30 13.65
N GLU A 117 -20.15 16.11 12.57
CA GLU A 117 -20.98 14.92 12.35
C GLU A 117 -20.11 13.68 12.06
N TRP A 118 -20.65 12.51 12.40
CA TRP A 118 -20.03 11.23 12.06
C TRP A 118 -20.05 11.02 10.55
N VAL A 119 -18.99 10.44 10.03
CA VAL A 119 -18.86 10.04 8.61
C VAL A 119 -18.53 8.57 8.51
N ASP A 120 -18.99 7.96 7.42
CA ASP A 120 -18.75 6.57 7.03
C ASP A 120 -18.37 6.49 5.54
N GLU A 121 -18.25 5.29 5.00
CA GLU A 121 -17.89 5.04 3.61
C GLU A 121 -18.94 5.53 2.59
N ASN A 122 -20.17 5.83 3.03
CA ASN A 122 -21.24 6.35 2.18
C ASN A 122 -21.36 7.88 2.25
N SER A 123 -20.62 8.49 3.17
CA SER A 123 -20.65 9.94 3.37
C SER A 123 -19.99 10.67 2.19
N GLU A 124 -20.49 11.86 1.89
CA GLU A 124 -19.95 12.70 0.82
C GLU A 124 -18.46 13.03 1.08
N THR A 125 -17.61 12.83 0.07
CA THR A 125 -16.22 13.26 0.09
C THR A 125 -16.09 14.68 -0.46
N LYS A 126 -15.72 15.65 0.41
CA LYS A 126 -15.56 17.07 0.06
C LYS A 126 -14.28 17.66 0.67
N PRO A 127 -13.12 17.14 0.30
CA PRO A 127 -11.87 17.59 0.89
C PRO A 127 -11.59 19.06 0.56
N THR A 128 -11.11 19.80 1.56
CA THR A 128 -10.72 21.20 1.42
C THR A 128 -9.21 21.40 1.58
N SER A 129 -8.53 20.45 2.22
CA SER A 129 -7.07 20.50 2.37
C SER A 129 -6.37 19.93 1.13
N PRO A 130 -5.18 20.45 0.76
CA PRO A 130 -4.40 19.88 -0.34
C PRO A 130 -4.18 18.37 -0.20
N ASN A 131 -3.80 17.91 1.00
CA ASN A 131 -3.59 16.49 1.28
C ASN A 131 -4.87 15.65 1.09
N GLY A 132 -6.03 16.16 1.49
CA GLY A 132 -7.30 15.47 1.29
C GLY A 132 -7.68 15.37 -0.19
N ILE A 133 -7.47 16.43 -0.95
CA ILE A 133 -7.73 16.46 -2.39
C ILE A 133 -6.83 15.46 -3.13
N GLU A 134 -5.52 15.46 -2.83
CA GLU A 134 -4.57 14.53 -3.42
C GLU A 134 -4.90 13.07 -3.05
N ARG A 135 -5.28 12.83 -1.80
CA ARG A 135 -5.64 11.51 -1.31
C ARG A 135 -6.89 10.97 -2.01
N LEU A 136 -7.94 11.79 -2.12
CA LEU A 136 -9.18 11.39 -2.82
C LEU A 136 -8.94 11.13 -4.32
N LYS A 137 -8.07 11.91 -4.96
CA LYS A 137 -7.66 11.67 -6.34
C LYS A 137 -7.03 10.28 -6.48
N VAL A 138 -6.07 9.95 -5.62
CA VAL A 138 -5.38 8.66 -5.65
C VAL A 138 -6.29 7.48 -5.30
N GLU A 139 -7.25 7.64 -4.36
CA GLU A 139 -8.30 6.63 -4.15
C GLU A 139 -9.03 6.27 -5.44
N LYS A 140 -9.46 7.30 -6.19
CA LYS A 140 -10.16 7.09 -7.45
C LYS A 140 -9.28 6.38 -8.49
N GLU A 141 -8.00 6.75 -8.58
CA GLU A 141 -7.04 6.09 -9.47
C GLU A 141 -6.88 4.60 -9.11
N TRP A 142 -6.79 4.25 -7.83
CA TRP A 142 -6.74 2.85 -7.37
C TRP A 142 -8.04 2.11 -7.68
N MET A 143 -9.20 2.72 -7.48
CA MET A 143 -10.50 2.12 -7.80
C MET A 143 -10.67 1.86 -9.30
N GLU A 144 -10.18 2.77 -10.15
CA GLU A 144 -10.17 2.58 -11.60
C GLU A 144 -9.24 1.44 -12.00
N LEU A 145 -8.04 1.38 -11.40
CA LEU A 145 -7.08 0.31 -11.65
C LEU A 145 -7.65 -1.05 -11.23
N ALA A 146 -8.30 -1.11 -10.08
CA ALA A 146 -8.95 -2.31 -9.58
C ALA A 146 -10.04 -2.82 -10.52
N ARG A 147 -10.88 -1.93 -11.03
CA ARG A 147 -11.92 -2.29 -12.02
C ARG A 147 -11.32 -2.77 -13.35
N LYS A 148 -10.23 -2.11 -13.80
CA LYS A 148 -9.58 -2.44 -15.08
C LYS A 148 -8.92 -3.82 -15.07
N PHE A 149 -8.35 -4.22 -13.96
CA PHE A 149 -7.55 -5.43 -13.84
C PHE A 149 -8.20 -6.51 -12.97
N ASP A 150 -9.42 -6.29 -12.50
CA ASP A 150 -10.15 -7.20 -11.60
C ASP A 150 -9.31 -7.57 -10.36
N LEU A 151 -8.88 -6.52 -9.64
CA LEU A 151 -8.03 -6.63 -8.44
C LEU A 151 -8.86 -6.76 -7.17
#